data_39c6c1ab4283ff67568105dfb7323c0d
#
_entry.id   39c6c1ab4283ff67568105dfb7323c0d
#
_cell.length_a   1.000
_cell.length_b   1.000
_cell.length_c   1.000
_cell.angle_alpha   90.00
_cell.angle_beta   90.00
_cell.angle_gamma   90.00
#
_symmetry.space_group_name_H-M   'P 1'
#
loop_
_entity.id
_entity.type
_entity.pdbx_description
1 polymer ?
#
loop_
_entity_poly.entity_id
_entity_poly.type
_entity_poly.pdbx_seq_one_letter_code
_entity_poly.pdbx_strand_id
1 'polypeptide(L)'
;MAGLTGRKLIASRCAKFFKDGDFVNLGIGVPLMCVNYLPEGVDLWLEAEIGTVGSGPTPSWDKVDIDVIDAGGQPASVIKGGSVYDHEMSFAFIRGGHIDAAVLGTLQVDQEGNIANWMIPGKMVPGMGGAMDLCAGVKKIIVATDHCEKSGKSKILKKCTLPLTGVH
;
A
#
# COMPACT_ATOMS: atom_id res chain seq x y z
N MET A 1 -9.84 -19.01 -8.74
CA MET A 1 -10.21 -17.56 -8.74
C MET A 1 -11.60 -17.26 -9.30
N ALA A 2 -12.36 -18.29 -9.66
CA ALA A 2 -13.77 -18.11 -10.03
C ALA A 2 -14.56 -17.61 -8.82
N GLY A 3 -15.31 -16.52 -8.96
CA GLY A 3 -16.19 -15.98 -7.92
C GLY A 3 -15.67 -14.77 -7.13
N LEU A 4 -14.42 -14.32 -7.32
CA LEU A 4 -13.96 -13.08 -6.69
C LEU A 4 -14.50 -11.86 -7.44
N THR A 5 -15.01 -10.87 -6.69
CA THR A 5 -15.55 -9.61 -7.23
C THR A 5 -15.05 -8.42 -6.42
N GLY A 6 -15.16 -7.22 -7.00
CA GLY A 6 -14.82 -5.97 -6.35
C GLY A 6 -13.40 -5.97 -5.75
N ARG A 7 -13.27 -5.47 -4.52
CA ARG A 7 -11.98 -5.29 -3.83
C ARG A 7 -11.15 -6.58 -3.70
N LYS A 8 -11.83 -7.74 -3.49
CA LYS A 8 -11.15 -9.04 -3.41
C LYS A 8 -10.49 -9.41 -4.74
N LEU A 9 -11.16 -9.13 -5.86
CA LEU A 9 -10.59 -9.34 -7.20
C LEU A 9 -9.39 -8.43 -7.43
N ILE A 10 -9.48 -7.14 -7.07
CA ILE A 10 -8.38 -6.19 -7.21
C ILE A 10 -7.15 -6.70 -6.41
N ALA A 11 -7.33 -7.00 -5.13
CA ALA A 11 -6.25 -7.49 -4.27
C ALA A 11 -5.61 -8.77 -4.83
N SER A 12 -6.42 -9.74 -5.30
CA SER A 12 -5.93 -10.98 -5.88
C SER A 12 -5.14 -10.78 -7.20
N ARG A 13 -5.44 -9.69 -7.92
CA ARG A 13 -4.67 -9.33 -9.12
C ARG A 13 -3.36 -8.65 -8.77
N CYS A 14 -3.37 -7.73 -7.80
CA CYS A 14 -2.16 -7.08 -7.30
C CYS A 14 -1.17 -8.08 -6.72
N ALA A 15 -1.65 -9.06 -5.95
CA ALA A 15 -0.81 -10.10 -5.34
C ALA A 15 0.02 -10.92 -6.34
N LYS A 16 -0.40 -10.99 -7.59
CA LYS A 16 0.35 -11.71 -8.64
C LYS A 16 1.63 -11.01 -9.11
N PHE A 17 1.82 -9.76 -8.76
CA PHE A 17 3.01 -9.01 -9.13
C PHE A 17 4.16 -9.19 -8.15
N PHE A 18 3.93 -9.84 -7.02
CA PHE A 18 4.94 -10.13 -6.02
C PHE A 18 5.70 -11.40 -6.31
N LYS A 19 6.94 -11.43 -5.86
CA LYS A 19 7.84 -12.57 -5.88
C LYS A 19 8.17 -12.98 -4.45
N ASP A 20 8.59 -14.22 -4.28
CA ASP A 20 9.08 -14.70 -2.99
C ASP A 20 10.26 -13.85 -2.49
N GLY A 21 10.21 -13.47 -1.22
CA GLY A 21 11.20 -12.62 -0.58
C GLY A 21 11.12 -11.13 -0.90
N ASP A 22 10.16 -10.66 -1.72
CA ASP A 22 9.98 -9.22 -1.99
C ASP A 22 9.76 -8.43 -0.68
N PHE A 23 10.42 -7.29 -0.58
CA PHE A 23 10.24 -6.31 0.49
C PHE A 23 9.19 -5.28 0.05
N VAL A 24 8.03 -5.27 0.71
CA VAL A 24 6.82 -4.64 0.18
C VAL A 24 6.17 -3.73 1.21
N ASN A 25 5.76 -2.53 0.78
CA ASN A 25 4.85 -1.67 1.54
C ASN A 25 3.42 -1.80 1.00
N LEU A 26 2.45 -1.93 1.90
CA LEU A 26 1.04 -2.08 1.55
C LEU A 26 0.21 -0.94 2.18
N GLY A 27 -0.32 -0.07 1.34
CA GLY A 27 -1.25 0.96 1.77
C GLY A 27 -2.52 0.40 2.43
N ILE A 28 -3.21 1.21 3.20
CA ILE A 28 -4.41 0.84 3.95
C ILE A 28 -5.56 0.42 3.01
N GLY A 29 -6.35 -0.55 3.44
CA GLY A 29 -7.56 -1.01 2.75
C GLY A 29 -7.32 -2.10 1.72
N VAL A 30 -7.63 -1.87 0.44
CA VAL A 30 -7.46 -2.89 -0.62
C VAL A 30 -6.02 -3.40 -0.74
N PRO A 31 -4.98 -2.56 -0.65
CA PRO A 31 -3.60 -3.01 -0.67
C PRO A 31 -3.27 -4.06 0.40
N LEU A 32 -3.66 -3.84 1.65
CA LEU A 32 -3.44 -4.82 2.72
C LEU A 32 -4.12 -6.18 2.46
N MET A 33 -5.19 -6.21 1.69
CA MET A 33 -5.85 -7.47 1.34
C MET A 33 -5.01 -8.37 0.44
N CYS A 34 -3.95 -7.86 -0.20
CA CYS A 34 -3.10 -8.63 -1.11
C CYS A 34 -2.46 -9.83 -0.42
N VAL A 35 -2.13 -9.73 0.86
CA VAL A 35 -1.50 -10.84 1.63
C VAL A 35 -2.38 -12.09 1.69
N ASN A 36 -3.70 -11.95 1.55
CA ASN A 36 -4.64 -13.08 1.55
C ASN A 36 -4.72 -13.82 0.21
N TYR A 37 -4.02 -13.35 -0.81
CA TYR A 37 -4.11 -13.85 -2.19
C TYR A 37 -2.74 -14.09 -2.82
N LEU A 38 -1.68 -14.18 -2.01
CA LEU A 38 -0.34 -14.48 -2.50
C LEU A 38 -0.34 -15.82 -3.23
N PRO A 39 0.44 -15.95 -4.31
CA PRO A 39 0.68 -17.25 -4.93
C PRO A 39 1.31 -18.23 -3.94
N GLU A 40 1.10 -19.52 -4.17
CA GLU A 40 1.75 -20.57 -3.37
C GLU A 40 3.27 -20.43 -3.43
N GLY A 41 3.92 -20.52 -2.28
CA GLY A 41 5.38 -20.40 -2.15
C GLY A 41 5.91 -18.97 -2.25
N VAL A 42 5.05 -17.96 -2.16
CA VAL A 42 5.44 -16.56 -2.10
C VAL A 42 5.23 -16.03 -0.69
N ASP A 43 6.32 -15.74 0.00
CA ASP A 43 6.34 -15.04 1.28
C ASP A 43 6.91 -13.64 1.10
N LEU A 44 6.36 -12.65 1.79
CA LEU A 44 6.77 -11.26 1.70
C LEU A 44 7.36 -10.76 3.01
N TRP A 45 8.32 -9.87 2.90
CA TRP A 45 8.74 -9.01 4.01
C TRP A 45 7.93 -7.71 3.94
N LEU A 46 7.00 -7.56 4.89
CA LEU A 46 6.16 -6.36 4.92
C LEU A 46 6.84 -5.26 5.73
N GLU A 47 7.03 -4.13 5.09
CA GLU A 47 7.46 -2.89 5.73
C GLU A 47 6.23 -2.06 6.07
N ALA A 48 6.24 -1.44 7.25
CA ALA A 48 5.31 -0.39 7.62
C ALA A 48 6.10 0.88 7.94
N GLU A 49 5.72 1.98 7.31
CA GLU A 49 6.44 3.26 7.40
C GLU A 49 6.55 3.82 8.81
N ILE A 50 5.77 3.32 9.76
CA ILE A 50 5.88 3.68 11.20
C ILE A 50 7.12 3.09 11.87
N GLY A 51 7.83 2.16 11.23
CA GLY A 51 9.11 1.63 11.70
C GLY A 51 9.13 0.14 11.98
N THR A 52 8.47 -0.69 11.15
CA THR A 52 8.58 -2.15 11.26
C THR A 52 8.94 -2.82 9.94
N VAL A 53 9.79 -3.83 9.99
CA VAL A 53 9.98 -4.84 8.95
C VAL A 53 9.50 -6.17 9.48
N GLY A 54 8.78 -6.92 8.64
CA GLY A 54 8.15 -8.17 9.05
C GLY A 54 6.86 -7.94 9.83
N SER A 55 6.05 -6.96 9.37
CA SER A 55 4.68 -6.81 9.89
C SER A 55 3.92 -8.12 9.70
N GLY A 56 3.35 -8.62 10.79
CA GLY A 56 2.63 -9.88 10.85
C GLY A 56 1.11 -9.72 10.81
N PRO A 57 0.37 -10.81 11.02
CA PRO A 57 -1.08 -10.78 11.07
C PRO A 57 -1.58 -9.95 12.25
N THR A 58 -2.77 -9.37 12.12
CA THR A 58 -3.45 -8.70 13.22
C THR A 58 -3.59 -9.67 14.41
N PRO A 59 -3.11 -9.31 15.60
CA PRO A 59 -3.18 -10.18 16.76
C PRO A 59 -4.63 -10.36 17.25
N SER A 60 -4.91 -11.49 17.89
CA SER A 60 -6.16 -11.66 18.64
C SER A 60 -6.21 -10.73 19.85
N TRP A 61 -7.41 -10.33 20.27
CA TRP A 61 -7.59 -9.32 21.33
C TRP A 61 -6.87 -9.61 22.65
N ASP A 62 -6.69 -10.87 23.00
CA ASP A 62 -5.94 -11.33 24.17
C ASP A 62 -4.43 -11.20 24.05
N LYS A 63 -3.93 -10.92 22.82
CA LYS A 63 -2.50 -10.77 22.48
C LYS A 63 -2.13 -9.40 21.93
N VAL A 64 -3.08 -8.46 21.95
CA VAL A 64 -2.81 -7.07 21.52
C VAL A 64 -1.81 -6.43 22.46
N ASP A 65 -0.73 -5.91 21.89
CA ASP A 65 0.15 -4.94 22.51
C ASP A 65 -0.26 -3.55 22.03
N ILE A 66 -0.64 -2.66 22.94
CA ILE A 66 -1.13 -1.32 22.60
C ILE A 66 -0.04 -0.40 22.03
N ASP A 67 1.22 -0.75 22.27
CA ASP A 67 2.38 -0.02 21.76
C ASP A 67 2.80 -0.50 20.35
N VAL A 68 2.17 -1.56 19.82
CA VAL A 68 2.45 -2.12 18.50
C VAL A 68 1.25 -1.93 17.57
N ILE A 69 1.34 -0.94 16.71
CA ILE A 69 0.28 -0.58 15.75
C ILE A 69 0.81 -0.60 14.31
N ASP A 70 -0.09 -0.67 13.34
CA ASP A 70 0.22 -0.46 11.93
C ASP A 70 0.14 1.03 11.54
N ALA A 71 0.48 1.36 10.30
CA ALA A 71 0.41 2.73 9.78
C ALA A 71 -1.03 3.30 9.74
N GLY A 72 -2.05 2.46 9.90
CA GLY A 72 -3.45 2.84 10.02
C GLY A 72 -3.92 3.00 11.48
N GLY A 73 -3.01 2.84 12.46
CA GLY A 73 -3.34 2.92 13.89
C GLY A 73 -4.10 1.69 14.41
N GLN A 74 -4.05 0.57 13.70
CA GLN A 74 -4.67 -0.68 14.13
C GLN A 74 -3.64 -1.57 14.84
N PRO A 75 -4.06 -2.43 15.77
CA PRO A 75 -3.18 -3.41 16.40
C PRO A 75 -2.41 -4.24 15.37
N ALA A 76 -1.11 -4.30 15.54
CA ALA A 76 -0.21 -5.03 14.64
C ALA A 76 0.62 -6.05 15.41
N SER A 77 1.35 -6.88 14.69
CA SER A 77 2.37 -7.78 15.22
C SER A 77 3.61 -7.75 14.36
N VAL A 78 4.71 -8.25 14.90
CA VAL A 78 5.97 -8.42 14.16
C VAL A 78 6.29 -9.90 14.16
N ILE A 79 6.58 -10.47 13.00
CA ILE A 79 6.92 -11.89 12.85
C ILE A 79 8.31 -12.18 13.43
N LYS A 80 8.59 -13.45 13.71
CA LYS A 80 9.95 -13.87 14.10
C LYS A 80 10.95 -13.53 13.01
N GLY A 81 12.03 -12.83 13.37
CA GLY A 81 13.03 -12.31 12.45
C GLY A 81 12.74 -10.91 11.95
N GLY A 82 11.58 -10.38 12.23
CA GLY A 82 11.27 -8.97 11.98
C GLY A 82 12.02 -8.04 12.92
N SER A 83 12.00 -6.76 12.63
CA SER A 83 12.67 -5.72 13.41
C SER A 83 11.82 -4.45 13.53
N VAL A 84 12.08 -3.71 14.61
CA VAL A 84 11.47 -2.41 14.88
C VAL A 84 12.58 -1.36 14.90
N TYR A 85 12.35 -0.22 14.30
CA TYR A 85 13.30 0.89 14.19
C TYR A 85 12.55 2.22 14.20
N ASP A 86 13.29 3.31 14.26
CA ASP A 86 12.72 4.64 14.26
C ASP A 86 12.12 5.02 12.90
N HIS A 87 11.31 6.05 12.92
CA HIS A 87 10.60 6.56 11.76
C HIS A 87 11.54 7.08 10.66
N GLU A 88 12.68 7.66 11.04
CA GLU A 88 13.68 8.17 10.10
C GLU A 88 14.31 7.02 9.29
N MET A 89 14.66 5.93 9.97
CA MET A 89 15.20 4.74 9.32
C MET A 89 14.19 4.11 8.38
N SER A 90 12.91 4.05 8.77
CA SER A 90 11.82 3.56 7.91
C SER A 90 11.76 4.32 6.58
N PHE A 91 11.73 5.66 6.64
CA PHE A 91 11.75 6.49 5.44
C PHE A 91 13.08 6.45 4.69
N ALA A 92 14.20 6.16 5.37
CA ALA A 92 15.48 5.93 4.70
C ALA A 92 15.44 4.67 3.82
N PHE A 93 14.78 3.58 4.25
CA PHE A 93 14.55 2.40 3.40
C PHE A 93 13.71 2.74 2.17
N ILE A 94 12.63 3.50 2.32
CA ILE A 94 11.77 3.92 1.22
C ILE A 94 12.57 4.77 0.23
N ARG A 95 13.16 5.89 0.71
CA ARG A 95 13.90 6.86 -0.12
C ARG A 95 15.18 6.27 -0.71
N GLY A 96 15.79 5.33 -0.01
CA GLY A 96 17.01 4.62 -0.46
C GLY A 96 16.76 3.56 -1.54
N GLY A 97 15.49 3.34 -1.96
CA GLY A 97 15.16 2.37 -3.00
C GLY A 97 15.27 0.92 -2.56
N HIS A 98 15.16 0.64 -1.26
CA HIS A 98 15.25 -0.71 -0.73
C HIS A 98 13.94 -1.49 -0.82
N ILE A 99 12.81 -0.81 -0.99
CA ILE A 99 11.49 -1.42 -1.15
C ILE A 99 11.29 -1.89 -2.59
N ASP A 100 10.97 -3.17 -2.78
CA ASP A 100 10.79 -3.77 -4.10
C ASP A 100 9.47 -3.37 -4.74
N ALA A 101 8.39 -3.30 -3.97
CA ALA A 101 7.10 -2.86 -4.44
C ALA A 101 6.28 -2.16 -3.37
N ALA A 102 5.44 -1.20 -3.78
CA ALA A 102 4.37 -0.68 -2.94
C ALA A 102 3.03 -0.79 -3.65
N VAL A 103 1.98 -1.09 -2.89
CA VAL A 103 0.59 -1.07 -3.40
C VAL A 103 -0.14 0.11 -2.80
N LEU A 104 -0.61 1.00 -3.65
CA LEU A 104 -1.27 2.24 -3.26
C LEU A 104 -2.70 2.32 -3.80
N GLY A 105 -3.62 2.78 -2.95
CA GLY A 105 -4.92 3.24 -3.40
C GLY A 105 -4.81 4.59 -4.11
N THR A 106 -5.74 4.88 -5.05
CA THR A 106 -5.76 6.18 -5.72
C THR A 106 -7.16 6.71 -5.93
N LEU A 107 -7.25 8.04 -6.06
CA LEU A 107 -8.43 8.74 -6.56
C LEU A 107 -8.41 8.81 -8.08
N GLN A 108 -7.22 9.03 -8.69
CA GLN A 108 -7.01 9.05 -10.13
C GLN A 108 -5.61 8.51 -10.45
N VAL A 109 -5.52 7.85 -11.61
CA VAL A 109 -4.26 7.48 -12.26
C VAL A 109 -4.38 7.78 -13.73
N ASP A 110 -3.30 8.24 -14.38
CA ASP A 110 -3.32 8.53 -15.80
C ASP A 110 -2.43 7.61 -16.65
N GLN A 111 -2.50 7.80 -17.97
CA GLN A 111 -1.80 6.95 -18.93
C GLN A 111 -0.26 7.05 -18.85
N GLU A 112 0.25 8.10 -18.19
CA GLU A 112 1.69 8.30 -17.97
C GLU A 112 2.15 7.66 -16.66
N GLY A 113 1.22 7.11 -15.84
CA GLY A 113 1.52 6.53 -14.53
C GLY A 113 1.46 7.54 -13.37
N ASN A 114 1.09 8.78 -13.62
CA ASN A 114 0.92 9.77 -12.55
C ASN A 114 -0.25 9.39 -11.64
N ILE A 115 -0.07 9.60 -10.34
CA ILE A 115 -1.03 9.19 -9.29
C ILE A 115 -1.49 10.41 -8.52
N ALA A 116 -2.81 10.49 -8.25
CA ALA A 116 -3.41 11.50 -7.38
C ALA A 116 -4.26 10.80 -6.30
N ASN A 117 -3.85 10.88 -5.03
CA ASN A 117 -4.56 10.18 -3.95
C ASN A 117 -4.68 10.95 -2.64
N TRP A 118 -4.24 12.21 -2.58
CA TRP A 118 -4.09 12.92 -1.31
C TRP A 118 -5.08 14.06 -1.08
N MET A 119 -5.73 14.58 -2.13
CA MET A 119 -6.72 15.64 -1.93
C MET A 119 -7.76 15.69 -3.06
N ILE A 120 -8.95 16.15 -2.70
CA ILE A 120 -9.99 16.61 -3.62
C ILE A 120 -10.24 18.08 -3.28
N PRO A 121 -9.85 19.04 -4.15
CA PRO A 121 -10.00 20.48 -3.88
C PRO A 121 -11.44 20.84 -3.49
N GLY A 122 -11.58 21.62 -2.40
CA GLY A 122 -12.87 22.06 -1.89
C GLY A 122 -13.72 20.98 -1.18
N LYS A 123 -13.23 19.73 -1.07
CA LYS A 123 -13.98 18.65 -0.42
C LYS A 123 -13.21 17.93 0.69
N MET A 124 -11.99 17.47 0.39
CA MET A 124 -11.25 16.58 1.28
C MET A 124 -9.75 16.77 1.09
N VAL A 125 -9.03 16.89 2.19
CA VAL A 125 -7.56 16.95 2.21
C VAL A 125 -7.04 16.03 3.31
N PRO A 126 -6.99 14.71 3.09
CA PRO A 126 -6.45 13.78 4.09
C PRO A 126 -4.93 13.90 4.24
N GLY A 127 -4.24 14.50 3.25
CA GLY A 127 -2.79 14.56 3.22
C GLY A 127 -2.16 13.40 2.46
N MET A 128 -0.88 13.52 2.14
CA MET A 128 -0.13 12.52 1.37
C MET A 128 0.32 11.34 2.22
N GLY A 129 0.57 11.55 3.52
CA GLY A 129 1.25 10.55 4.34
C GLY A 129 2.57 10.13 3.71
N GLY A 130 2.92 8.84 3.80
CA GLY A 130 4.10 8.26 3.17
C GLY A 130 3.98 8.05 1.64
N ALA A 131 2.81 8.25 1.04
CA ALA A 131 2.60 7.91 -0.38
C ALA A 131 3.51 8.69 -1.34
N MET A 132 3.85 9.92 -1.01
CA MET A 132 4.78 10.75 -1.80
C MET A 132 6.18 10.13 -1.84
N ASP A 133 6.70 9.72 -0.68
CA ASP A 133 8.01 9.09 -0.57
C ASP A 133 8.03 7.70 -1.23
N LEU A 134 6.95 6.92 -1.05
CA LEU A 134 6.77 5.64 -1.74
C LEU A 134 6.79 5.81 -3.26
N CYS A 135 6.06 6.80 -3.80
CA CYS A 135 6.08 7.06 -5.25
C CYS A 135 7.46 7.46 -5.77
N ALA A 136 8.27 8.14 -4.96
CA ALA A 136 9.59 8.60 -5.38
C ALA A 136 10.70 7.55 -5.18
N GLY A 137 10.59 6.69 -4.16
CA GLY A 137 11.69 5.83 -3.72
C GLY A 137 11.53 4.34 -4.05
N VAL A 138 10.31 3.85 -4.26
CA VAL A 138 10.06 2.42 -4.43
C VAL A 138 10.29 1.98 -5.88
N LYS A 139 10.88 0.79 -6.07
CA LYS A 139 11.21 0.26 -7.41
C LYS A 139 9.99 0.01 -8.29
N LYS A 140 8.84 -0.33 -7.69
CA LYS A 140 7.60 -0.63 -8.40
C LYS A 140 6.38 -0.15 -7.63
N ILE A 141 5.56 0.68 -8.24
CA ILE A 141 4.26 1.08 -7.70
C ILE A 141 3.16 0.28 -8.39
N ILE A 142 2.29 -0.32 -7.59
CA ILE A 142 1.10 -1.03 -8.05
C ILE A 142 -0.12 -0.24 -7.56
N VAL A 143 -0.93 0.25 -8.48
CA VAL A 143 -2.15 1.00 -8.15
C VAL A 143 -3.32 0.04 -7.98
N ALA A 144 -3.92 0.03 -6.79
CA ALA A 144 -5.08 -0.79 -6.44
C ALA A 144 -6.32 0.11 -6.27
N THR A 145 -7.19 0.15 -7.27
CA THR A 145 -8.40 1.00 -7.23
C THR A 145 -9.56 0.39 -8.00
N ASP A 146 -10.77 0.78 -7.65
CA ASP A 146 -11.94 0.55 -8.52
C ASP A 146 -11.77 1.38 -9.80
N HIS A 147 -12.22 0.85 -10.95
CA HIS A 147 -12.13 1.56 -12.23
C HIS A 147 -12.89 2.89 -12.22
N CYS A 148 -14.04 2.91 -11.56
CA CYS A 148 -14.92 4.09 -11.52
C CYS A 148 -15.16 4.58 -10.09
N GLU A 149 -15.48 5.86 -9.98
CA GLU A 149 -16.09 6.45 -8.80
C GLU A 149 -17.54 5.96 -8.63
N LYS A 150 -18.14 6.24 -7.47
CA LYS A 150 -19.58 5.96 -7.23
C LYS A 150 -20.51 6.65 -8.22
N SER A 151 -20.08 7.77 -8.80
CA SER A 151 -20.78 8.53 -9.84
C SER A 151 -20.72 7.87 -11.22
N GLY A 152 -19.94 6.80 -11.40
CA GLY A 152 -19.68 6.16 -12.69
C GLY A 152 -18.53 6.76 -13.48
N LYS A 153 -17.92 7.86 -13.04
CA LYS A 153 -16.75 8.46 -13.71
C LYS A 153 -15.53 7.57 -13.56
N SER A 154 -14.76 7.41 -14.64
CA SER A 154 -13.50 6.68 -14.60
C SER A 154 -12.47 7.36 -13.71
N LYS A 155 -11.72 6.58 -12.95
CA LYS A 155 -10.52 7.01 -12.22
C LYS A 155 -9.24 6.83 -13.04
N ILE A 156 -9.32 6.07 -14.13
CA ILE A 156 -8.22 5.88 -15.08
C ILE A 156 -8.43 6.89 -16.21
N LEU A 157 -7.52 7.85 -16.34
CA LEU A 157 -7.67 9.03 -17.18
C LEU A 157 -6.52 9.16 -18.20
N LYS A 158 -6.71 9.99 -19.21
CA LYS A 158 -5.60 10.41 -20.06
C LYS A 158 -4.60 11.29 -19.29
N LYS A 159 -5.12 12.15 -18.43
CA LYS A 159 -4.33 13.03 -17.55
C LYS A 159 -5.09 13.25 -16.25
N CYS A 160 -4.40 13.14 -15.13
CA CYS A 160 -4.98 13.46 -13.82
C CYS A 160 -5.45 14.90 -13.76
N THR A 161 -6.60 15.13 -13.12
CA THR A 161 -7.19 16.46 -12.91
C THR A 161 -7.08 16.91 -11.45
N LEU A 162 -6.78 15.98 -10.56
CA LEU A 162 -6.50 16.23 -9.13
C LEU A 162 -5.01 16.49 -8.92
N PRO A 163 -4.64 17.18 -7.83
CA PRO A 163 -3.24 17.37 -7.47
C PRO A 163 -2.50 16.05 -7.33
N LEU A 164 -1.34 15.95 -7.98
CA LEU A 164 -0.56 14.72 -8.04
C LEU A 164 0.12 14.41 -6.69
N THR A 165 0.22 13.12 -6.40
CA THR A 165 1.02 12.56 -5.30
C THR A 165 2.36 12.09 -5.82
N GLY A 166 2.34 11.39 -6.94
CA GLY A 166 3.51 10.87 -7.62
C GLY A 166 3.47 11.17 -9.12
N VAL A 167 4.62 11.45 -9.68
CA VAL A 167 4.86 11.69 -11.10
C VAL A 167 5.78 10.59 -11.60
N HIS A 168 5.42 9.96 -12.71
CA HIS A 168 6.23 8.94 -13.37
C HIS A 168 7.23 9.57 -14.33
#